data_1446263075716b6be9644d853fc742cb
#
_entry.id   1446263075716b6be9644d853fc742cb
#
_cell.length_a   1.000
_cell.length_b   1.000
_cell.length_c   1.000
_cell.angle_alpha   90.00
_cell.angle_beta   90.00
_cell.angle_gamma   90.00
#
_symmetry.space_group_name_H-M   'P 1'
#
loop_
_entity.id
_entity.type
_entity.pdbx_description
1 polymer ?
#
loop_
_entity_poly.entity_id
_entity_poly.type
_entity_poly.pdbx_seq_one_letter_code
_entity_poly.pdbx_strand_id
1 'polypeptide(L)'
;MLIFRVFLISVFLVVLQSCSYNPDEKEKSIDLDEINRRGKLIVLTENSSLSYYEYREKKLGFEYEILDSFAKKMNLPLEIKVVSESDKLVKYLKDGEGDIIAANLSVSLSNVQDIKFTSPHYSSPQVLIQRKGKKINSVQDLDKKTVYVRKNSSFQKRLEYLEDEIGIDINIKVYEEDPITEDLIELVDEGKIDFTVAHENLARISKDLYENIDVSLVLSFPQKLAFGLRNSSVDLKSKLDQFLNEYIRSEAFTQLKRRYFDYAVSELPVNFIPKKGKLTPFDKSFQNVVKNSGWDWKLLAAIAQKESNFNPQARGMGGSFGIIQFMPATGRKYGISPSSSVEQQLIAGMKLLSSSMDDWNKIPDMTQRVKFTLASYNAGRCHIEDAQRLAKKLNLNPLIWDGNVEKAVLKLRNSNYYRLPIVKCGAYRGHAAFYVRRIFEIYNGYKAMN
;
A
#
# COMPACT_ATOMS: atom_id res chain seq x y z
N MET A 1 -70.30 -59.64 4.51
CA MET A 1 -70.23 -58.22 4.18
C MET A 1 -68.81 -57.78 4.47
N LEU A 2 -68.00 -57.71 3.41
CA LEU A 2 -66.54 -57.48 3.44
C LEU A 2 -66.27 -55.94 3.44
N ILE A 3 -65.49 -55.52 4.44
CA ILE A 3 -65.00 -54.14 4.52
C ILE A 3 -63.54 -54.15 4.03
N PHE A 4 -63.30 -53.52 2.84
CA PHE A 4 -62.00 -53.32 2.28
C PHE A 4 -61.32 -52.14 3.00
N ARG A 5 -60.17 -52.39 3.63
CA ARG A 5 -59.24 -51.31 4.08
C ARG A 5 -58.26 -51.02 3.00
N VAL A 6 -58.31 -49.79 2.45
CA VAL A 6 -57.33 -49.28 1.56
C VAL A 6 -56.20 -48.65 2.39
N PHE A 7 -55.03 -49.20 2.24
CA PHE A 7 -53.77 -48.60 2.84
C PHE A 7 -53.20 -47.61 1.85
N LEU A 8 -53.24 -46.31 2.21
CA LEU A 8 -52.56 -45.26 1.46
C LEU A 8 -51.09 -45.26 1.92
N ILE A 9 -50.18 -45.69 1.06
CA ILE A 9 -48.73 -45.54 1.24
C ILE A 9 -48.35 -44.15 0.71
N SER A 10 -48.08 -43.22 1.64
CA SER A 10 -47.50 -41.92 1.31
C SER A 10 -46.00 -42.11 1.06
N VAL A 11 -45.59 -42.06 -0.20
CA VAL A 11 -44.17 -42.00 -0.57
C VAL A 11 -43.70 -40.58 -0.33
N PHE A 12 -42.91 -40.39 0.73
CA PHE A 12 -42.19 -39.16 1.01
C PHE A 12 -40.98 -39.10 0.07
N LEU A 13 -41.11 -38.35 -1.04
CA LEU A 13 -39.95 -37.98 -1.90
C LEU A 13 -39.12 -36.98 -1.13
N VAL A 14 -38.05 -37.43 -0.48
CA VAL A 14 -36.97 -36.57 0.00
C VAL A 14 -36.18 -36.15 -1.22
N VAL A 15 -36.45 -34.96 -1.70
CA VAL A 15 -35.56 -34.26 -2.67
C VAL A 15 -34.32 -33.90 -1.92
N LEU A 16 -33.29 -34.73 -2.01
CA LEU A 16 -31.91 -34.35 -1.68
C LEU A 16 -31.50 -33.24 -2.68
N GLN A 17 -31.64 -31.98 -2.29
CA GLN A 17 -30.88 -30.91 -2.90
C GLN A 17 -29.41 -31.21 -2.64
N SER A 18 -28.82 -32.01 -3.54
CA SER A 18 -27.38 -32.04 -3.69
C SER A 18 -26.95 -30.61 -4.07
N CYS A 19 -26.30 -29.90 -3.18
CA CYS A 19 -25.44 -28.80 -3.55
C CYS A 19 -24.58 -29.33 -4.69
N SER A 20 -24.89 -28.95 -5.91
CA SER A 20 -24.04 -29.21 -7.05
C SER A 20 -22.75 -28.42 -6.83
N TYR A 21 -21.80 -29.06 -6.18
CA TYR A 21 -20.40 -28.77 -6.38
C TYR A 21 -20.17 -28.94 -7.88
N ASN A 22 -19.97 -27.83 -8.56
CA ASN A 22 -19.71 -27.81 -9.99
C ASN A 22 -18.20 -28.13 -10.16
N PRO A 23 -17.81 -29.39 -10.50
CA PRO A 23 -16.41 -29.78 -10.58
C PRO A 23 -15.72 -29.32 -11.86
N ASP A 24 -16.36 -28.51 -12.71
CA ASP A 24 -15.91 -28.20 -14.08
C ASP A 24 -15.40 -26.79 -14.35
N GLU A 25 -14.99 -26.03 -13.34
CA GLU A 25 -14.03 -24.95 -13.63
C GLU A 25 -12.61 -25.55 -13.68
N LYS A 26 -12.29 -26.24 -14.78
CA LYS A 26 -10.93 -26.71 -15.04
C LYS A 26 -9.98 -25.53 -15.04
N GLU A 27 -9.05 -25.53 -14.07
CA GLU A 27 -7.91 -24.61 -14.06
C GLU A 27 -7.28 -24.57 -15.44
N LYS A 28 -7.13 -23.37 -16.04
CA LYS A 28 -6.43 -23.23 -17.33
C LYS A 28 -4.99 -23.68 -17.18
N SER A 29 -4.57 -24.62 -18.01
CA SER A 29 -3.18 -25.09 -18.07
C SER A 29 -2.33 -24.04 -18.79
N ILE A 30 -1.87 -23.03 -18.03
CA ILE A 30 -0.93 -22.01 -18.51
C ILE A 30 0.37 -22.16 -17.74
N ASP A 31 1.45 -22.45 -18.43
CA ASP A 31 2.79 -22.56 -17.88
C ASP A 31 3.79 -21.74 -18.71
N LEU A 32 5.06 -21.92 -18.51
CA LEU A 32 6.16 -21.12 -19.05
C LEU A 32 6.14 -20.99 -20.58
N ASP A 33 5.80 -22.07 -21.31
CA ASP A 33 5.72 -22.06 -22.78
C ASP A 33 4.63 -21.10 -23.30
N GLU A 34 3.46 -21.09 -22.65
CA GLU A 34 2.37 -20.17 -23.01
C GLU A 34 2.73 -18.73 -22.68
N ILE A 35 3.40 -18.51 -21.54
CA ILE A 35 3.86 -17.18 -21.11
C ILE A 35 4.89 -16.65 -22.12
N ASN A 36 5.85 -17.46 -22.54
CA ASN A 36 6.84 -17.10 -23.54
C ASN A 36 6.21 -16.79 -24.90
N ARG A 37 5.23 -17.59 -25.33
CA ARG A 37 4.49 -17.39 -26.59
C ARG A 37 3.67 -16.10 -26.56
N ARG A 38 3.05 -15.78 -25.43
CA ARG A 38 2.31 -14.54 -25.20
C ARG A 38 3.24 -13.32 -25.11
N GLY A 39 4.52 -13.53 -24.80
CA GLY A 39 5.55 -12.49 -24.74
C GLY A 39 5.46 -11.55 -23.57
N LYS A 40 4.81 -11.92 -22.46
CA LYS A 40 4.71 -11.12 -21.22
C LYS A 40 4.38 -11.98 -20.01
N LEU A 41 4.85 -11.54 -18.82
CA LEU A 41 4.49 -12.11 -17.52
C LEU A 41 3.42 -11.23 -16.86
N ILE A 42 2.33 -11.83 -16.40
CA ILE A 42 1.21 -11.11 -15.80
C ILE A 42 1.14 -11.43 -14.30
N VAL A 43 1.20 -10.40 -13.46
CA VAL A 43 1.11 -10.52 -12.00
C VAL A 43 -0.21 -9.95 -11.51
N LEU A 44 -0.94 -10.77 -10.76
CA LEU A 44 -2.11 -10.36 -9.98
C LEU A 44 -1.64 -9.85 -8.62
N THR A 45 -2.03 -8.66 -8.24
CA THR A 45 -1.54 -8.03 -7.01
C THR A 45 -2.58 -7.13 -6.37
N GLU A 46 -2.36 -6.77 -5.12
CA GLU A 46 -3.11 -5.73 -4.42
C GLU A 46 -2.42 -4.38 -4.56
N ASN A 47 -3.20 -3.29 -4.52
CA ASN A 47 -2.66 -1.94 -4.46
C ASN A 47 -2.23 -1.63 -3.01
N SER A 48 -1.06 -2.10 -2.60
CA SER A 48 -0.52 -1.94 -1.24
C SER A 48 0.93 -1.47 -1.26
N SER A 49 1.38 -0.82 -0.19
CA SER A 49 2.76 -0.32 -0.05
C SER A 49 3.82 -1.42 -0.11
N LEU A 50 3.43 -2.67 0.10
CA LEU A 50 4.34 -3.81 0.09
C LEU A 50 4.32 -4.57 -1.24
N SER A 51 3.11 -4.78 -1.82
CA SER A 51 2.98 -5.60 -3.03
C SER A 51 3.17 -4.79 -4.31
N TYR A 52 2.36 -3.75 -4.51
CA TYR A 52 2.47 -2.85 -5.66
C TYR A 52 1.75 -1.52 -5.40
N TYR A 53 2.40 -0.42 -5.71
CA TYR A 53 1.81 0.92 -5.72
C TYR A 53 2.56 1.85 -6.66
N GLU A 54 1.94 2.96 -7.03
CA GLU A 54 2.60 4.03 -7.77
C GLU A 54 2.90 5.21 -6.87
N TYR A 55 4.14 5.69 -6.95
CA TYR A 55 4.62 6.85 -6.21
C TYR A 55 5.51 7.70 -7.10
N ARG A 56 5.17 8.98 -7.28
CA ARG A 56 5.90 9.91 -8.14
C ARG A 56 6.18 9.32 -9.52
N GLU A 57 5.14 8.78 -10.16
CA GLU A 57 5.20 8.16 -11.50
C GLU A 57 6.12 6.93 -11.60
N LYS A 58 6.50 6.35 -10.48
CA LYS A 58 7.25 5.10 -10.42
C LYS A 58 6.41 3.98 -9.83
N LYS A 59 6.53 2.83 -10.45
CA LYS A 59 6.02 1.56 -9.91
C LYS A 59 6.95 1.08 -8.82
N LEU A 60 6.42 0.85 -7.64
CA LEU A 60 7.13 0.41 -6.45
C LEU A 60 6.37 -0.73 -5.78
N GLY A 61 7.00 -1.37 -4.82
CA GLY A 61 6.50 -2.50 -4.05
C GLY A 61 7.61 -3.52 -3.85
N PHE A 62 7.79 -4.02 -2.63
CA PHE A 62 8.83 -5.00 -2.36
C PHE A 62 8.66 -6.25 -3.24
N GLU A 63 7.44 -6.78 -3.32
CA GLU A 63 7.14 -7.95 -4.16
C GLU A 63 7.21 -7.62 -5.66
N TYR A 64 6.73 -6.44 -6.05
CA TYR A 64 6.83 -5.96 -7.43
C TYR A 64 8.29 -5.92 -7.91
N GLU A 65 9.20 -5.33 -7.13
CA GLU A 65 10.60 -5.18 -7.53
C GLU A 65 11.34 -6.53 -7.61
N ILE A 66 10.96 -7.53 -6.80
CA ILE A 66 11.45 -8.90 -6.93
C ILE A 66 11.01 -9.50 -8.27
N LEU A 67 9.72 -9.39 -8.60
CA LEU A 67 9.16 -9.95 -9.83
C LEU A 67 9.58 -9.17 -11.08
N ASP A 68 9.81 -7.86 -10.98
CA ASP A 68 10.41 -7.07 -12.07
C ASP A 68 11.85 -7.54 -12.40
N SER A 69 12.62 -7.86 -11.36
CA SER A 69 13.95 -8.45 -11.51
C SER A 69 13.90 -9.86 -12.15
N PHE A 70 12.91 -10.67 -11.78
CA PHE A 70 12.65 -11.96 -12.39
C PHE A 70 12.25 -11.83 -13.87
N ALA A 71 11.28 -10.97 -14.17
CA ALA A 71 10.81 -10.73 -15.53
C ALA A 71 11.94 -10.24 -16.44
N LYS A 72 12.81 -9.35 -15.96
CA LYS A 72 14.03 -8.91 -16.65
C LYS A 72 14.98 -10.05 -16.93
N LYS A 73 15.21 -10.96 -15.97
CA LYS A 73 16.05 -12.16 -16.17
C LYS A 73 15.46 -13.10 -17.24
N MET A 74 14.13 -13.12 -17.37
CA MET A 74 13.40 -13.89 -18.39
C MET A 74 13.28 -13.17 -19.74
N ASN A 75 13.74 -11.91 -19.87
CA ASN A 75 13.52 -11.03 -21.02
C ASN A 75 12.03 -10.85 -21.38
N LEU A 76 11.15 -10.84 -20.38
CA LEU A 76 9.72 -10.65 -20.54
C LEU A 76 9.28 -9.31 -19.94
N PRO A 77 8.44 -8.53 -20.64
CA PRO A 77 7.72 -7.42 -20.05
C PRO A 77 6.86 -7.89 -18.87
N LEU A 78 6.84 -7.10 -17.77
CA LEU A 78 6.00 -7.34 -16.60
C LEU A 78 4.71 -6.51 -16.70
N GLU A 79 3.58 -7.19 -16.78
CA GLU A 79 2.25 -6.57 -16.69
C GLU A 79 1.68 -6.76 -15.28
N ILE A 80 1.21 -5.67 -14.69
CA ILE A 80 0.58 -5.69 -13.37
C ILE A 80 -0.93 -5.53 -13.52
N LYS A 81 -1.67 -6.47 -12.93
CA LYS A 81 -3.12 -6.40 -12.77
C LYS A 81 -3.47 -6.23 -11.30
N VAL A 82 -3.91 -5.05 -10.94
CA VAL A 82 -4.39 -4.77 -9.58
C VAL A 82 -5.78 -5.37 -9.39
N VAL A 83 -5.94 -6.18 -8.35
CA VAL A 83 -7.17 -6.81 -7.92
C VAL A 83 -7.58 -6.21 -6.59
N SER A 84 -8.76 -5.63 -6.50
CA SER A 84 -9.23 -4.99 -5.27
C SER A 84 -9.90 -5.96 -4.32
N GLU A 85 -10.53 -6.99 -4.89
CA GLU A 85 -11.18 -8.04 -4.13
C GLU A 85 -10.20 -9.21 -3.93
N SER A 86 -9.58 -9.24 -2.78
CA SER A 86 -8.53 -10.23 -2.49
C SER A 86 -8.99 -11.69 -2.51
N ASP A 87 -10.25 -11.93 -2.20
CA ASP A 87 -10.88 -13.24 -2.29
C ASP A 87 -10.96 -13.76 -3.74
N LYS A 88 -10.88 -12.86 -4.74
CA LYS A 88 -10.90 -13.20 -6.18
C LYS A 88 -9.51 -13.47 -6.77
N LEU A 89 -8.42 -13.20 -6.05
CA LEU A 89 -7.07 -13.41 -6.56
C LEU A 89 -6.83 -14.84 -7.05
N VAL A 90 -7.23 -15.83 -6.22
CA VAL A 90 -7.08 -17.25 -6.58
C VAL A 90 -7.96 -17.62 -7.75
N LYS A 91 -9.21 -17.11 -7.80
CA LYS A 91 -10.10 -17.35 -8.93
C LYS A 91 -9.50 -16.80 -10.24
N TYR A 92 -9.07 -15.55 -10.26
CA TYR A 92 -8.47 -14.93 -11.44
C TYR A 92 -7.19 -15.64 -11.89
N LEU A 93 -6.39 -16.17 -10.94
CA LEU A 93 -5.24 -16.99 -11.26
C LEU A 93 -5.68 -18.28 -11.98
N LYS A 94 -6.68 -19.00 -11.45
CA LYS A 94 -7.22 -20.24 -12.05
C LYS A 94 -7.85 -19.98 -13.42
N ASP A 95 -8.53 -18.85 -13.61
CA ASP A 95 -9.13 -18.40 -14.87
C ASP A 95 -8.08 -17.98 -15.93
N GLY A 96 -6.80 -17.93 -15.57
CA GLY A 96 -5.71 -17.55 -16.48
C GLY A 96 -5.61 -16.06 -16.74
N GLU A 97 -6.17 -15.21 -15.89
CA GLU A 97 -6.06 -13.76 -16.00
C GLU A 97 -4.70 -13.22 -15.57
N GLY A 98 -3.92 -14.00 -14.83
CA GLY A 98 -2.54 -13.74 -14.46
C GLY A 98 -1.77 -15.03 -14.26
N ASP A 99 -0.47 -14.93 -14.05
CA ASP A 99 0.44 -16.06 -13.91
C ASP A 99 0.93 -16.27 -12.48
N ILE A 100 1.06 -15.17 -11.75
CA ILE A 100 1.61 -15.12 -10.39
C ILE A 100 0.70 -14.24 -9.53
N ILE A 101 0.44 -14.63 -8.29
CA ILE A 101 -0.14 -13.76 -7.25
C ILE A 101 0.98 -13.21 -6.38
N ALA A 102 1.05 -11.89 -6.25
CA ALA A 102 1.91 -11.15 -5.33
C ALA A 102 1.06 -10.23 -4.45
N ALA A 103 0.70 -10.70 -3.26
CA ALA A 103 -0.21 -10.02 -2.34
C ALA A 103 0.16 -10.29 -0.87
N ASN A 104 1.45 -10.33 -0.57
CA ASN A 104 2.01 -10.63 0.76
C ASN A 104 1.40 -11.90 1.38
N LEU A 105 1.30 -12.97 0.54
CA LEU A 105 0.62 -14.21 0.93
C LEU A 105 1.44 -15.04 1.91
N SER A 106 0.85 -15.39 3.04
CA SER A 106 1.43 -16.40 3.93
C SER A 106 1.14 -17.81 3.43
N VAL A 107 2.17 -18.66 3.47
CA VAL A 107 2.04 -20.09 3.19
C VAL A 107 1.30 -20.75 4.35
N SER A 108 0.05 -21.17 4.12
CA SER A 108 -0.78 -21.83 5.11
C SER A 108 -1.39 -23.10 4.54
N LEU A 109 -1.70 -24.07 5.40
CA LEU A 109 -2.30 -25.35 5.01
C LEU A 109 -3.63 -25.18 4.25
N SER A 110 -4.38 -24.14 4.55
CA SER A 110 -5.67 -23.86 3.89
C SER A 110 -5.52 -23.35 2.45
N ASN A 111 -4.39 -22.74 2.10
CA ASN A 111 -4.18 -22.18 0.77
C ASN A 111 -3.40 -23.13 -0.15
N VAL A 112 -2.69 -24.13 0.42
CA VAL A 112 -1.87 -25.09 -0.35
C VAL A 112 -2.70 -26.02 -1.25
N GLN A 113 -3.99 -26.20 -0.94
CA GLN A 113 -4.88 -27.02 -1.76
C GLN A 113 -5.31 -26.31 -3.05
N ASP A 114 -5.42 -24.99 -3.01
CA ASP A 114 -5.94 -24.19 -4.10
C ASP A 114 -4.85 -23.70 -5.08
N ILE A 115 -3.66 -23.43 -4.59
CA ILE A 115 -2.53 -22.89 -5.36
C ILE A 115 -1.21 -23.47 -4.86
N LYS A 116 -0.18 -23.48 -5.74
CA LYS A 116 1.20 -23.74 -5.33
C LYS A 116 1.89 -22.45 -4.90
N PHE A 117 2.78 -22.59 -3.93
CA PHE A 117 3.64 -21.50 -3.49
C PHE A 117 5.06 -21.68 -3.98
N THR A 118 5.73 -20.55 -4.26
CA THR A 118 7.17 -20.54 -4.51
C THR A 118 7.99 -20.82 -3.24
N SER A 119 9.29 -20.93 -3.38
CA SER A 119 10.23 -20.71 -2.28
C SER A 119 9.91 -19.36 -1.64
N PRO A 120 9.90 -19.26 -0.30
CA PRO A 120 9.54 -18.02 0.37
C PRO A 120 10.59 -16.93 0.10
N HIS A 121 10.11 -15.73 -0.20
CA HIS A 121 10.98 -14.56 -0.41
C HIS A 121 11.17 -13.72 0.86
N TYR A 122 10.31 -13.92 1.86
CA TYR A 122 10.40 -13.24 3.15
C TYR A 122 9.78 -14.08 4.28
N SER A 123 9.99 -13.64 5.53
CA SER A 123 9.33 -14.22 6.70
C SER A 123 8.98 -13.10 7.67
N SER A 124 7.73 -13.08 8.16
CA SER A 124 7.23 -12.02 9.01
C SER A 124 6.24 -12.56 10.04
N PRO A 125 6.33 -12.19 11.33
CA PRO A 125 5.28 -12.49 12.28
C PRO A 125 4.04 -11.66 11.99
N GLN A 126 2.92 -12.08 12.57
CA GLN A 126 1.70 -11.28 12.64
C GLN A 126 1.70 -10.44 13.92
N VAL A 127 1.30 -9.20 13.81
CA VAL A 127 1.25 -8.25 14.92
C VAL A 127 -0.12 -7.60 15.02
N LEU A 128 -0.49 -7.24 16.24
CA LEU A 128 -1.69 -6.43 16.49
C LEU A 128 -1.40 -4.98 16.08
N ILE A 129 -2.31 -4.40 15.34
CA ILE A 129 -2.34 -2.97 15.05
C ILE A 129 -3.36 -2.34 15.99
N GLN A 130 -2.93 -1.36 16.78
CA GLN A 130 -3.73 -0.71 17.81
C GLN A 130 -3.36 0.77 17.93
N ARG A 131 -4.23 1.59 18.54
CA ARG A 131 -3.91 3.01 18.77
C ARG A 131 -2.93 3.17 19.94
N LYS A 132 -1.97 4.07 19.81
CA LYS A 132 -0.98 4.40 20.87
C LYS A 132 -1.62 4.73 22.20
N GLY A 133 -2.74 5.46 22.23
CA GLY A 133 -3.42 5.90 23.45
C GLY A 133 -4.32 4.84 24.13
N LYS A 134 -4.56 3.69 23.47
CA LYS A 134 -5.43 2.59 23.96
C LYS A 134 -4.73 1.23 23.90
N LYS A 135 -3.43 1.23 23.99
CA LYS A 135 -2.59 0.06 23.78
C LYS A 135 -2.80 -0.98 24.89
N ILE A 136 -2.96 -2.22 24.46
CA ILE A 136 -2.84 -3.43 25.29
C ILE A 136 -1.43 -4.00 25.14
N ASN A 137 -0.97 -4.74 26.14
CA ASN A 137 0.44 -5.18 26.20
C ASN A 137 0.58 -6.71 26.15
N SER A 138 -0.49 -7.44 26.34
CA SER A 138 -0.47 -8.90 26.30
C SER A 138 -1.59 -9.46 25.41
N VAL A 139 -1.41 -10.67 24.91
CA VAL A 139 -2.42 -11.35 24.08
C VAL A 139 -3.67 -11.65 24.89
N GLN A 140 -3.54 -11.90 26.20
CA GLN A 140 -4.65 -12.14 27.12
C GLN A 140 -5.58 -10.92 27.22
N ASP A 141 -5.07 -9.72 27.02
CA ASP A 141 -5.88 -8.48 27.06
C ASP A 141 -6.83 -8.38 25.86
N LEU A 142 -6.74 -9.28 24.88
CA LEU A 142 -7.68 -9.39 23.74
C LEU A 142 -9.01 -10.02 24.15
N ASP A 143 -9.14 -10.61 25.35
CA ASP A 143 -10.40 -11.18 25.81
C ASP A 143 -11.53 -10.15 25.71
N LYS A 144 -12.64 -10.57 25.09
CA LYS A 144 -13.83 -9.73 24.79
C LYS A 144 -13.56 -8.48 23.95
N LYS A 145 -12.36 -8.32 23.34
CA LYS A 145 -12.10 -7.21 22.42
C LYS A 145 -12.59 -7.53 21.03
N THR A 146 -12.99 -6.48 20.31
CA THR A 146 -13.36 -6.60 18.90
C THR A 146 -12.14 -6.38 18.03
N VAL A 147 -11.76 -7.37 17.24
CA VAL A 147 -10.66 -7.29 16.26
C VAL A 147 -11.23 -7.44 14.86
N TYR A 148 -10.99 -6.44 14.01
CA TYR A 148 -11.43 -6.48 12.62
C TYR A 148 -10.37 -7.10 11.72
N VAL A 149 -10.78 -8.01 10.84
CA VAL A 149 -9.91 -8.72 9.90
C VAL A 149 -10.57 -8.86 8.54
N ARG A 150 -9.78 -9.23 7.55
CA ARG A 150 -10.27 -9.61 6.23
C ARG A 150 -10.85 -11.02 6.26
N LYS A 151 -11.88 -11.24 5.47
CA LYS A 151 -12.54 -12.53 5.32
C LYS A 151 -11.55 -13.61 4.85
N ASN A 152 -11.60 -14.79 5.47
CA ASN A 152 -10.77 -15.95 5.11
C ASN A 152 -9.26 -15.68 5.14
N SER A 153 -8.82 -14.60 5.79
CA SER A 153 -7.39 -14.26 5.90
C SER A 153 -6.66 -15.17 6.90
N SER A 154 -5.34 -15.25 6.75
CA SER A 154 -4.48 -15.91 7.75
C SER A 154 -4.54 -15.21 9.11
N PHE A 155 -4.94 -13.95 9.14
CA PHE A 155 -5.13 -13.17 10.38
C PHE A 155 -6.36 -13.62 11.15
N GLN A 156 -7.49 -13.84 10.45
CA GLN A 156 -8.70 -14.40 11.05
C GLN A 156 -8.39 -15.76 11.70
N LYS A 157 -7.77 -16.67 10.95
CA LYS A 157 -7.41 -18.01 11.46
C LYS A 157 -6.45 -17.94 12.64
N ARG A 158 -5.51 -16.99 12.64
CA ARG A 158 -4.61 -16.83 13.78
C ARG A 158 -5.34 -16.43 15.05
N LEU A 159 -6.30 -15.52 14.95
CA LEU A 159 -7.12 -15.13 16.10
C LEU A 159 -7.97 -16.30 16.61
N GLU A 160 -8.60 -17.07 15.72
CA GLU A 160 -9.35 -18.29 16.07
C GLU A 160 -8.45 -19.30 16.80
N TYR A 161 -7.22 -19.55 16.33
CA TYR A 161 -6.26 -20.40 17.03
C TYR A 161 -5.81 -19.84 18.38
N LEU A 162 -5.70 -18.51 18.52
CA LEU A 162 -5.36 -17.90 19.80
C LEU A 162 -6.44 -18.11 20.85
N GLU A 163 -7.72 -18.04 20.47
CA GLU A 163 -8.83 -18.35 21.37
C GLU A 163 -8.67 -19.76 21.96
N ASP A 164 -8.39 -20.75 21.11
CA ASP A 164 -8.20 -22.14 21.53
C ASP A 164 -6.90 -22.34 22.35
N GLU A 165 -5.80 -21.68 21.95
CA GLU A 165 -4.48 -21.85 22.59
C GLU A 165 -4.42 -21.32 24.03
N ILE A 166 -5.09 -20.19 24.31
CA ILE A 166 -4.97 -19.49 25.60
C ILE A 166 -6.30 -19.33 26.34
N GLY A 167 -7.40 -19.84 25.79
CA GLY A 167 -8.71 -19.86 26.45
C GLY A 167 -9.36 -18.49 26.62
N ILE A 168 -9.24 -17.61 25.63
CA ILE A 168 -9.91 -16.30 25.59
C ILE A 168 -11.01 -16.29 24.52
N ASP A 169 -11.89 -15.30 24.58
CA ASP A 169 -12.98 -15.12 23.62
C ASP A 169 -12.80 -13.75 22.93
N ILE A 170 -12.35 -13.77 21.67
CA ILE A 170 -12.10 -12.58 20.86
C ILE A 170 -13.33 -12.33 19.96
N ASN A 171 -13.87 -11.12 19.99
CA ASN A 171 -14.96 -10.78 19.07
C ASN A 171 -14.36 -10.50 17.66
N ILE A 172 -14.10 -11.58 16.90
CA ILE A 172 -13.52 -11.50 15.56
C ILE A 172 -14.58 -11.02 14.57
N LYS A 173 -14.37 -9.86 13.95
CA LYS A 173 -15.28 -9.28 12.95
C LYS A 173 -14.63 -9.19 11.60
N VAL A 174 -15.31 -9.72 10.58
CA VAL A 174 -14.96 -9.48 9.18
C VAL A 174 -15.48 -8.12 8.76
N TYR A 175 -14.61 -7.30 8.14
CA TYR A 175 -15.02 -6.00 7.62
C TYR A 175 -15.75 -6.19 6.27
N GLU A 176 -16.96 -5.63 6.14
CA GLU A 176 -17.91 -5.96 5.06
C GLU A 176 -17.45 -5.50 3.66
N GLU A 177 -16.67 -4.43 3.58
CA GLU A 177 -16.27 -3.81 2.29
C GLU A 177 -15.07 -4.49 1.61
N ASP A 178 -14.64 -5.67 2.08
CA ASP A 178 -13.44 -6.41 1.63
C ASP A 178 -12.21 -5.51 1.42
N PRO A 179 -11.79 -4.76 2.45
CA PRO A 179 -10.66 -3.85 2.37
C PRO A 179 -9.36 -4.66 2.25
N ILE A 180 -8.31 -4.07 1.71
CA ILE A 180 -6.97 -4.61 1.92
C ILE A 180 -6.52 -4.34 3.37
N THR A 181 -5.51 -5.07 3.84
CA THR A 181 -5.03 -4.96 5.24
C THR A 181 -4.62 -3.53 5.62
N GLU A 182 -4.06 -2.79 4.69
CA GLU A 182 -3.64 -1.39 4.89
C GLU A 182 -4.82 -0.44 5.13
N ASP A 183 -5.99 -0.72 4.54
CA ASP A 183 -7.20 0.07 4.80
C ASP A 183 -7.70 -0.13 6.23
N LEU A 184 -7.57 -1.34 6.78
CA LEU A 184 -7.89 -1.60 8.18
C LEU A 184 -6.90 -0.90 9.13
N ILE A 185 -5.62 -0.85 8.77
CA ILE A 185 -4.61 -0.08 9.54
C ILE A 185 -4.97 1.40 9.57
N GLU A 186 -5.41 1.98 8.45
CA GLU A 186 -5.88 3.35 8.36
C GLU A 186 -7.09 3.61 9.28
N LEU A 187 -8.06 2.68 9.31
CA LEU A 187 -9.22 2.79 10.19
C LEU A 187 -8.84 2.77 11.69
N VAL A 188 -7.77 2.03 12.05
CA VAL A 188 -7.21 2.08 13.42
C VAL A 188 -6.58 3.45 13.69
N ASP A 189 -5.79 3.99 12.76
CA ASP A 189 -5.18 5.32 12.92
C ASP A 189 -6.23 6.43 13.10
N GLU A 190 -7.30 6.37 12.32
CA GLU A 190 -8.44 7.29 12.41
C GLU A 190 -9.32 7.07 13.67
N GLY A 191 -9.15 5.94 14.37
CA GLY A 191 -9.95 5.56 15.54
C GLY A 191 -11.36 5.10 15.24
N LYS A 192 -11.63 4.66 14.02
CA LYS A 192 -12.91 4.06 13.61
C LYS A 192 -13.05 2.62 14.06
N ILE A 193 -11.93 1.92 14.17
CA ILE A 193 -11.81 0.60 14.80
C ILE A 193 -10.66 0.62 15.80
N ASP A 194 -10.72 -0.22 16.84
CA ASP A 194 -9.69 -0.25 17.88
C ASP A 194 -8.51 -1.16 17.50
N PHE A 195 -8.79 -2.31 16.84
CA PHE A 195 -7.80 -3.34 16.57
C PHE A 195 -7.95 -3.96 15.18
N THR A 196 -6.81 -4.23 14.53
CA THR A 196 -6.68 -5.14 13.39
C THR A 196 -5.38 -5.93 13.47
N VAL A 197 -5.15 -6.84 12.52
CA VAL A 197 -3.94 -7.65 12.45
C VAL A 197 -3.27 -7.48 11.10
N ALA A 198 -1.94 -7.41 11.10
CA ALA A 198 -1.13 -7.36 9.88
C ALA A 198 0.15 -8.16 10.04
N HIS A 199 0.83 -8.47 8.95
CA HIS A 199 2.23 -8.88 9.01
C HIS A 199 3.13 -7.70 9.44
N GLU A 200 4.12 -7.97 10.28
CA GLU A 200 5.02 -6.95 10.83
C GLU A 200 5.72 -6.12 9.75
N ASN A 201 6.09 -6.74 8.63
CA ASN A 201 6.70 -6.03 7.50
C ASN A 201 5.81 -4.91 6.95
N LEU A 202 4.51 -5.16 6.78
CA LEU A 202 3.53 -4.15 6.38
C LEU A 202 3.30 -3.13 7.50
N ALA A 203 3.16 -3.60 8.74
CA ALA A 203 2.95 -2.76 9.90
C ALA A 203 4.08 -1.74 10.10
N ARG A 204 5.34 -2.13 9.86
CA ARG A 204 6.50 -1.23 9.92
C ARG A 204 6.44 -0.11 8.89
N ILE A 205 6.13 -0.44 7.63
CA ILE A 205 5.94 0.57 6.57
C ILE A 205 4.78 1.50 6.93
N SER A 206 3.71 0.95 7.47
CA SER A 206 2.52 1.73 7.85
C SER A 206 2.77 2.73 8.97
N LYS A 207 3.72 2.47 9.89
CA LYS A 207 4.10 3.44 10.94
C LYS A 207 4.66 4.76 10.39
N ASP A 208 5.24 4.75 9.20
CA ASP A 208 5.76 5.96 8.56
C ASP A 208 4.64 6.82 7.94
N LEU A 209 3.49 6.19 7.69
CA LEU A 209 2.30 6.82 7.12
C LEU A 209 1.29 7.23 8.21
N TYR A 210 1.15 6.43 9.27
CA TYR A 210 0.13 6.52 10.30
C TYR A 210 0.77 6.74 11.69
N GLU A 211 0.61 7.94 12.23
CA GLU A 211 1.33 8.36 13.44
C GLU A 211 0.72 7.83 14.74
N ASN A 212 -0.57 7.45 14.74
CA ASN A 212 -1.30 7.08 15.95
C ASN A 212 -1.32 5.57 16.22
N ILE A 213 -0.67 4.75 15.39
CA ILE A 213 -0.66 3.29 15.55
C ILE A 213 0.51 2.78 16.38
N ASP A 214 0.27 1.73 17.14
CA ASP A 214 1.27 0.88 17.78
C ASP A 214 1.19 -0.54 17.18
N VAL A 215 2.34 -1.16 16.95
CA VAL A 215 2.49 -2.46 16.30
C VAL A 215 3.38 -3.40 17.12
N SER A 216 3.53 -3.13 18.41
CA SER A 216 4.52 -3.82 19.27
C SER A 216 4.06 -5.19 19.75
N LEU A 217 2.75 -5.49 19.74
CA LEU A 217 2.23 -6.76 20.25
C LEU A 217 2.27 -7.83 19.15
N VAL A 218 3.16 -8.82 19.31
CA VAL A 218 3.33 -9.95 18.40
C VAL A 218 2.30 -11.03 18.71
N LEU A 219 1.63 -11.53 17.67
CA LEU A 219 0.56 -12.55 17.78
C LEU A 219 0.98 -13.93 17.25
N SER A 220 2.06 -14.04 16.49
CA SER A 220 2.50 -15.30 15.90
C SER A 220 4.01 -15.42 15.78
N PHE A 221 4.51 -16.65 15.61
CA PHE A 221 5.82 -16.89 15.04
C PHE A 221 5.90 -16.35 13.60
N PRO A 222 7.12 -16.08 13.08
CA PRO A 222 7.30 -15.63 11.70
C PRO A 222 6.67 -16.61 10.68
N GLN A 223 5.79 -16.09 9.83
CA GLN A 223 5.14 -16.83 8.76
C GLN A 223 5.95 -16.67 7.47
N LYS A 224 6.09 -17.75 6.70
CA LYS A 224 6.74 -17.71 5.38
C LYS A 224 5.83 -17.01 4.38
N LEU A 225 6.35 -16.02 3.68
CA LEU A 225 5.66 -15.26 2.64
C LEU A 225 6.19 -15.68 1.27
N ALA A 226 5.28 -16.01 0.35
CA ALA A 226 5.64 -16.56 -0.96
C ALA A 226 4.65 -16.11 -2.04
N PHE A 227 5.06 -16.21 -3.30
CA PHE A 227 4.19 -15.97 -4.44
C PHE A 227 3.30 -17.19 -4.70
N GLY A 228 2.05 -16.93 -5.13
CA GLY A 228 1.09 -17.98 -5.49
C GLY A 228 1.10 -18.26 -6.99
N LEU A 229 1.00 -19.53 -7.38
CA LEU A 229 0.93 -19.99 -8.77
C LEU A 229 -0.18 -21.02 -8.93
N ARG A 230 -0.65 -21.21 -10.17
CA ARG A 230 -1.54 -22.34 -10.50
C ARG A 230 -0.86 -23.68 -10.19
N ASN A 231 -1.66 -24.67 -9.84
CA ASN A 231 -1.18 -26.03 -9.61
C ASN A 231 -0.53 -26.64 -10.88
N SER A 232 -0.99 -26.20 -12.06
CA SER A 232 -0.48 -26.62 -13.37
C SER A 232 0.82 -25.91 -13.81
N SER A 233 1.20 -24.77 -13.20
CA SER A 233 2.37 -23.98 -13.60
C SER A 233 3.67 -24.51 -12.98
N VAL A 234 4.10 -25.69 -13.40
CA VAL A 234 5.25 -26.41 -12.81
C VAL A 234 6.57 -25.80 -13.24
N ASP A 235 6.72 -25.50 -14.52
CA ASP A 235 7.97 -24.95 -15.08
C ASP A 235 8.18 -23.50 -14.66
N LEU A 236 7.14 -22.68 -14.65
CA LEU A 236 7.18 -21.31 -14.10
C LEU A 236 7.63 -21.34 -12.65
N LYS A 237 7.03 -22.23 -11.82
CA LYS A 237 7.42 -22.39 -10.42
C LYS A 237 8.90 -22.76 -10.29
N SER A 238 9.36 -23.74 -11.04
CA SER A 238 10.75 -24.20 -11.01
C SER A 238 11.73 -23.07 -11.34
N LYS A 239 11.44 -22.28 -12.37
CA LYS A 239 12.26 -21.12 -12.78
C LYS A 239 12.25 -20.01 -11.75
N LEU A 240 11.08 -19.70 -11.17
CA LEU A 240 10.95 -18.67 -10.16
C LEU A 240 11.62 -19.08 -8.84
N ASP A 241 11.50 -20.34 -8.43
CA ASP A 241 12.19 -20.89 -7.25
C ASP A 241 13.72 -20.84 -7.42
N GLN A 242 14.23 -21.22 -8.60
CA GLN A 242 15.66 -21.10 -8.90
C GLN A 242 16.11 -19.65 -8.78
N PHE A 243 15.37 -18.71 -9.40
CA PHE A 243 15.66 -17.28 -9.30
C PHE A 243 15.65 -16.80 -7.86
N LEU A 244 14.60 -17.11 -7.09
CA LEU A 244 14.47 -16.66 -5.70
C LEU A 244 15.62 -17.17 -4.83
N ASN A 245 16.00 -18.45 -4.96
CA ASN A 245 17.10 -19.04 -4.17
C ASN A 245 18.46 -18.36 -4.43
N GLU A 246 18.68 -17.83 -5.63
CA GLU A 246 19.85 -17.01 -5.96
C GLU A 246 19.68 -15.56 -5.50
N TYR A 247 18.53 -14.95 -5.81
CA TYR A 247 18.27 -13.53 -5.62
C TYR A 247 18.24 -13.11 -4.14
N ILE A 248 17.62 -13.92 -3.26
CA ILE A 248 17.54 -13.60 -1.82
C ILE A 248 18.90 -13.55 -1.11
N ARG A 249 19.95 -14.14 -1.73
CA ARG A 249 21.34 -14.12 -1.23
C ARG A 249 22.16 -12.99 -1.84
N SER A 250 21.61 -12.24 -2.77
CA SER A 250 22.31 -11.19 -3.50
C SER A 250 22.38 -9.87 -2.73
N GLU A 251 23.38 -9.05 -3.08
CA GLU A 251 23.46 -7.67 -2.59
C GLU A 251 22.25 -6.84 -3.05
N ALA A 252 21.73 -7.09 -4.25
CA ALA A 252 20.54 -6.42 -4.78
C ALA A 252 19.32 -6.63 -3.86
N PHE A 253 19.11 -7.86 -3.39
CA PHE A 253 18.04 -8.17 -2.46
C PHE A 253 18.28 -7.55 -1.08
N THR A 254 19.52 -7.54 -0.60
CA THR A 254 19.89 -6.88 0.66
C THR A 254 19.59 -5.39 0.60
N GLN A 255 19.93 -4.72 -0.50
CA GLN A 255 19.59 -3.31 -0.72
C GLN A 255 18.09 -3.08 -0.85
N LEU A 256 17.36 -4.00 -1.52
CA LEU A 256 15.90 -3.95 -1.60
C LEU A 256 15.27 -4.03 -0.21
N LYS A 257 15.67 -5.00 0.62
CA LYS A 257 15.21 -5.13 2.01
C LYS A 257 15.46 -3.87 2.81
N ARG A 258 16.67 -3.33 2.74
CA ARG A 258 17.00 -2.07 3.43
C ARG A 258 16.08 -0.94 3.02
N ARG A 259 15.77 -0.79 1.74
CA ARG A 259 14.87 0.27 1.24
C ARG A 259 13.43 0.16 1.76
N TYR A 260 12.95 -1.04 2.06
CA TYR A 260 11.57 -1.24 2.50
C TYR A 260 11.43 -1.41 4.02
N PHE A 261 12.41 -2.02 4.69
CA PHE A 261 12.24 -2.45 6.09
C PHE A 261 13.25 -1.84 7.06
N ASP A 262 14.44 -1.44 6.60
CA ASP A 262 15.49 -0.90 7.45
C ASP A 262 15.62 0.64 7.28
N TYR A 263 14.83 1.24 6.40
CA TYR A 263 14.61 2.66 6.44
C TYR A 263 13.64 3.00 7.59
N ALA A 264 14.10 2.84 8.82
CA ALA A 264 13.78 3.86 9.78
C ALA A 264 14.18 5.18 9.11
N VAL A 265 13.25 6.11 8.93
CA VAL A 265 13.58 7.52 8.71
C VAL A 265 14.82 7.75 9.53
N SER A 266 15.95 7.98 8.87
CA SER A 266 17.23 8.02 9.56
C SER A 266 17.01 8.91 10.75
N GLU A 267 16.98 8.31 11.95
CA GLU A 267 17.12 9.03 13.19
C GLU A 267 18.51 9.67 13.15
N LEU A 268 18.69 10.58 12.21
CA LEU A 268 19.68 11.57 12.44
C LEU A 268 19.12 12.43 13.55
N PRO A 269 19.83 12.53 14.64
CA PRO A 269 19.48 13.40 15.72
C PRO A 269 19.73 14.86 15.29
N VAL A 270 19.01 15.35 14.29
CA VAL A 270 18.66 16.74 14.35
C VAL A 270 17.45 16.77 15.28
N ASN A 271 17.69 16.52 16.55
CA ASN A 271 16.80 16.89 17.65
C ASN A 271 16.66 18.43 17.63
N PHE A 272 16.23 18.95 16.45
CA PHE A 272 15.96 20.36 16.32
C PHE A 272 14.53 20.58 16.79
N ILE A 273 14.42 21.16 17.98
CA ILE A 273 13.14 21.61 18.51
C ILE A 273 12.94 23.05 18.02
N PRO A 274 11.90 23.29 17.19
CA PRO A 274 11.54 24.66 16.78
C PRO A 274 11.32 25.54 18.02
N LYS A 275 11.85 26.77 17.96
CA LYS A 275 11.62 27.77 19.00
C LYS A 275 11.43 29.14 18.37
N LYS A 276 10.88 30.07 19.15
CA LYS A 276 10.71 31.47 18.69
C LYS A 276 12.04 32.03 18.17
N GLY A 277 12.00 32.54 16.94
CA GLY A 277 13.18 33.12 16.24
C GLY A 277 14.09 32.11 15.55
N LYS A 278 13.85 30.80 15.69
CA LYS A 278 14.57 29.74 14.94
C LYS A 278 13.68 28.52 14.74
N LEU A 279 13.07 28.41 13.56
CA LEU A 279 12.10 27.35 13.25
C LEU A 279 12.74 26.10 12.66
N THR A 280 13.91 26.24 12.00
CA THR A 280 14.61 25.13 11.35
C THR A 280 16.14 25.28 11.50
N PRO A 281 16.92 24.25 11.20
CA PRO A 281 18.39 24.36 11.13
C PRO A 281 18.86 25.31 10.01
N PHE A 282 18.00 25.61 9.01
CA PHE A 282 18.34 26.26 7.75
C PHE A 282 17.47 27.48 7.43
N ASP A 283 16.92 28.20 8.43
CA ASP A 283 15.97 29.31 8.24
C ASP A 283 16.46 30.32 7.18
N LYS A 284 17.73 30.76 7.25
CA LYS A 284 18.31 31.70 6.27
C LYS A 284 18.31 31.13 4.85
N SER A 285 18.63 29.85 4.68
CA SER A 285 18.64 29.20 3.36
C SER A 285 17.23 29.12 2.78
N PHE A 286 16.24 28.76 3.58
CA PHE A 286 14.82 28.75 3.17
C PHE A 286 14.36 30.16 2.76
N GLN A 287 14.62 31.17 3.57
CA GLN A 287 14.26 32.57 3.29
C GLN A 287 14.91 33.10 2.00
N ASN A 288 16.19 32.81 1.79
CA ASN A 288 16.91 33.22 0.60
C ASN A 288 16.34 32.60 -0.68
N VAL A 289 16.04 31.32 -0.64
CA VAL A 289 15.58 30.57 -1.82
C VAL A 289 14.21 31.03 -2.28
N VAL A 290 13.32 31.43 -1.38
CA VAL A 290 11.96 31.87 -1.73
C VAL A 290 11.84 33.37 -2.00
N LYS A 291 12.88 34.17 -1.79
CA LYS A 291 12.84 35.65 -1.78
C LYS A 291 12.09 36.27 -2.96
N ASN A 292 12.15 35.70 -4.14
CA ASN A 292 11.51 36.21 -5.35
C ASN A 292 10.50 35.24 -5.97
N SER A 293 10.03 34.23 -5.22
CA SER A 293 9.18 33.14 -5.75
C SER A 293 7.70 33.31 -5.44
N GLY A 294 7.36 34.22 -4.54
CA GLY A 294 5.98 34.33 -4.00
C GLY A 294 5.59 33.21 -3.00
N TRP A 295 6.50 32.29 -2.69
CA TRP A 295 6.28 31.23 -1.72
C TRP A 295 6.63 31.68 -0.29
N ASP A 296 5.88 31.17 0.69
CA ASP A 296 6.26 31.31 2.09
C ASP A 296 7.37 30.32 2.42
N TRP A 297 8.51 30.80 2.94
CA TRP A 297 9.63 29.96 3.33
C TRP A 297 9.27 28.91 4.39
N LYS A 298 8.28 29.20 5.26
CA LYS A 298 7.81 28.25 6.27
C LYS A 298 7.10 27.06 5.64
N LEU A 299 6.45 27.26 4.48
CA LEU A 299 5.83 26.17 3.73
C LEU A 299 6.90 25.26 3.12
N LEU A 300 7.96 25.84 2.52
CA LEU A 300 9.08 25.04 2.02
C LEU A 300 9.80 24.30 3.15
N ALA A 301 9.92 24.93 4.32
CA ALA A 301 10.45 24.29 5.53
C ALA A 301 9.56 23.12 6.02
N ALA A 302 8.23 23.27 5.98
CA ALA A 302 7.30 22.20 6.33
C ALA A 302 7.42 21.01 5.37
N ILE A 303 7.62 21.25 4.07
CA ILE A 303 7.91 20.21 3.08
C ILE A 303 9.20 19.48 3.45
N ALA A 304 10.29 20.21 3.69
CA ALA A 304 11.59 19.63 4.05
C ALA A 304 11.54 18.83 5.37
N GLN A 305 10.75 19.29 6.33
CA GLN A 305 10.52 18.53 7.58
C GLN A 305 9.80 17.22 7.29
N LYS A 306 8.72 17.24 6.52
CA LYS A 306 7.95 16.02 6.18
C LYS A 306 8.78 15.04 5.35
N GLU A 307 9.59 15.54 4.41
CA GLU A 307 10.34 14.69 3.47
C GLU A 307 11.57 14.04 4.11
N SER A 308 12.29 14.74 4.98
CA SER A 308 13.60 14.27 5.47
C SER A 308 13.94 14.65 6.91
N ASN A 309 13.01 15.30 7.62
CA ASN A 309 13.33 15.95 8.89
C ASN A 309 14.60 16.84 8.80
N PHE A 310 14.68 17.62 7.71
CA PHE A 310 15.82 18.51 7.37
C PHE A 310 17.15 17.80 7.09
N ASN A 311 17.16 16.49 6.84
CA ASN A 311 18.38 15.77 6.53
C ASN A 311 18.75 15.87 5.04
N PRO A 312 19.84 16.59 4.66
CA PRO A 312 20.23 16.72 3.25
C PRO A 312 20.84 15.42 2.69
N GLN A 313 21.19 14.46 3.53
CA GLN A 313 21.72 13.15 3.14
C GLN A 313 20.66 12.05 3.17
N ALA A 314 19.40 12.39 3.48
CA ALA A 314 18.34 11.42 3.56
C ALA A 314 18.20 10.61 2.26
N ARG A 315 17.91 9.33 2.43
CA ARG A 315 17.58 8.40 1.36
C ARG A 315 16.18 7.85 1.61
N GLY A 316 15.35 7.75 0.62
CA GLY A 316 13.99 7.29 0.77
C GLY A 316 13.59 6.26 -0.29
N MET A 317 12.32 5.92 -0.28
CA MET A 317 11.73 4.93 -1.19
C MET A 317 11.96 5.31 -2.66
N GLY A 318 12.11 4.30 -3.52
CA GLY A 318 12.40 4.52 -4.94
C GLY A 318 13.76 5.16 -5.23
N GLY A 319 14.66 5.23 -4.22
CA GLY A 319 15.97 5.87 -4.31
C GLY A 319 15.90 7.39 -4.25
N SER A 320 14.80 7.96 -3.72
CA SER A 320 14.71 9.40 -3.46
C SER A 320 15.83 9.87 -2.53
N PHE A 321 16.24 11.12 -2.64
CA PHE A 321 17.37 11.65 -1.87
C PHE A 321 17.22 13.13 -1.53
N GLY A 322 17.94 13.51 -0.48
CA GLY A 322 18.12 14.90 -0.11
C GLY A 322 17.00 15.49 0.74
N ILE A 323 17.14 16.78 1.05
CA ILE A 323 16.31 17.49 2.01
C ILE A 323 14.81 17.52 1.65
N ILE A 324 14.46 17.45 0.36
CA ILE A 324 13.08 17.35 -0.13
C ILE A 324 12.82 16.07 -0.93
N GLN A 325 13.67 15.06 -0.79
CA GLN A 325 13.48 13.72 -1.37
C GLN A 325 13.25 13.69 -2.88
N PHE A 326 14.23 14.20 -3.64
CA PHE A 326 14.20 14.12 -5.11
C PHE A 326 14.27 12.67 -5.60
N MET A 327 13.41 12.32 -6.56
CA MET A 327 13.60 11.09 -7.32
C MET A 327 14.86 11.20 -8.19
N PRO A 328 15.63 10.13 -8.42
CA PRO A 328 16.89 10.18 -9.16
C PRO A 328 16.79 10.83 -10.54
N ALA A 329 15.72 10.54 -11.29
CA ALA A 329 15.49 11.15 -12.60
C ALA A 329 15.23 12.66 -12.50
N THR A 330 14.40 13.05 -11.51
CA THR A 330 14.10 14.46 -11.22
C THR A 330 15.36 15.21 -10.78
N GLY A 331 16.17 14.62 -9.89
CA GLY A 331 17.43 15.20 -9.47
C GLY A 331 18.35 15.50 -10.66
N ARG A 332 18.52 14.53 -11.57
CA ARG A 332 19.31 14.75 -12.82
C ARG A 332 18.75 15.88 -13.68
N LYS A 333 17.41 15.95 -13.84
CA LYS A 333 16.75 17.04 -14.61
C LYS A 333 17.06 18.43 -14.04
N TYR A 334 17.16 18.54 -12.71
CA TYR A 334 17.44 19.82 -12.03
C TYR A 334 18.92 19.99 -11.63
N GLY A 335 19.82 19.13 -12.12
CA GLY A 335 21.26 19.26 -11.95
C GLY A 335 21.77 19.01 -10.53
N ILE A 336 21.04 18.20 -9.74
CA ILE A 336 21.43 17.84 -8.38
C ILE A 336 21.64 16.34 -8.20
N SER A 337 22.48 16.03 -7.23
CA SER A 337 22.84 14.67 -6.81
C SER A 337 22.78 14.56 -5.28
N PRO A 338 22.93 13.36 -4.75
CA PRO A 338 23.02 13.17 -3.29
C PRO A 338 24.15 13.93 -2.58
N SER A 339 25.19 14.34 -3.31
CA SER A 339 26.32 15.13 -2.78
C SER A 339 26.13 16.64 -2.90
N SER A 340 25.02 17.09 -3.51
CA SER A 340 24.72 18.52 -3.65
C SER A 340 24.49 19.18 -2.28
N SER A 341 24.90 20.44 -2.14
CA SER A 341 24.68 21.22 -0.91
C SER A 341 23.20 21.44 -0.61
N VAL A 342 22.87 21.75 0.64
CA VAL A 342 21.50 22.10 1.06
C VAL A 342 20.91 23.21 0.19
N GLU A 343 21.69 24.24 -0.06
CA GLU A 343 21.23 25.38 -0.86
C GLU A 343 20.92 24.98 -2.30
N GLN A 344 21.78 24.19 -2.95
CA GLN A 344 21.52 23.63 -4.29
C GLN A 344 20.26 22.78 -4.32
N GLN A 345 20.06 21.92 -3.31
CA GLN A 345 18.88 21.10 -3.19
C GLN A 345 17.61 21.96 -3.02
N LEU A 346 17.64 22.99 -2.19
CA LEU A 346 16.50 23.89 -1.97
C LEU A 346 16.17 24.72 -3.22
N ILE A 347 17.18 25.24 -3.92
CA ILE A 347 16.98 25.97 -5.19
C ILE A 347 16.31 25.06 -6.24
N ALA A 348 16.82 23.84 -6.40
CA ALA A 348 16.24 22.86 -7.31
C ALA A 348 14.81 22.49 -6.91
N GLY A 349 14.54 22.36 -5.60
CA GLY A 349 13.23 22.10 -5.05
C GLY A 349 12.23 23.20 -5.35
N MET A 350 12.62 24.45 -5.18
CA MET A 350 11.76 25.58 -5.55
C MET A 350 11.45 25.62 -7.04
N LYS A 351 12.44 25.36 -7.90
CA LYS A 351 12.20 25.26 -9.34
C LYS A 351 11.21 24.17 -9.69
N LEU A 352 11.34 22.99 -9.06
CA LEU A 352 10.42 21.87 -9.25
C LEU A 352 9.00 22.22 -8.80
N LEU A 353 8.84 22.76 -7.59
CA LEU A 353 7.54 23.13 -7.04
C LEU A 353 6.87 24.26 -7.85
N SER A 354 7.63 25.27 -8.25
CA SER A 354 7.11 26.36 -9.09
C SER A 354 6.65 25.84 -10.46
N SER A 355 7.46 25.00 -11.12
CA SER A 355 7.07 24.36 -12.39
C SER A 355 5.83 23.49 -12.24
N SER A 356 5.70 22.75 -11.12
CA SER A 356 4.50 21.95 -10.86
C SER A 356 3.27 22.82 -10.55
N MET A 357 3.47 24.02 -9.98
CA MET A 357 2.39 24.96 -9.70
C MET A 357 1.80 25.57 -10.98
N ASP A 358 2.61 25.73 -12.03
CA ASP A 358 2.14 26.20 -13.33
C ASP A 358 1.15 25.25 -14.00
N ASP A 359 1.26 23.95 -13.74
CA ASP A 359 0.32 22.93 -14.21
C ASP A 359 -1.11 23.16 -13.66
N TRP A 360 -1.23 23.87 -12.52
CA TRP A 360 -2.48 24.13 -11.82
C TRP A 360 -2.94 25.59 -11.92
N ASN A 361 -2.48 26.33 -12.94
CA ASN A 361 -2.77 27.76 -13.13
C ASN A 361 -4.27 28.09 -13.28
N LYS A 362 -5.10 27.11 -13.68
CA LYS A 362 -6.56 27.22 -13.77
C LYS A 362 -7.27 27.25 -12.40
N ILE A 363 -6.56 26.94 -11.32
CA ILE A 363 -7.10 27.02 -9.96
C ILE A 363 -6.89 28.45 -9.44
N PRO A 364 -7.96 29.23 -9.23
CA PRO A 364 -7.83 30.64 -8.91
C PRO A 364 -7.30 30.91 -7.51
N ASP A 365 -7.72 30.14 -6.53
CA ASP A 365 -7.25 30.27 -5.13
C ASP A 365 -5.84 29.72 -4.97
N MET A 366 -4.94 30.60 -4.49
CA MET A 366 -3.51 30.26 -4.35
C MET A 366 -3.28 29.12 -3.34
N THR A 367 -4.03 29.09 -2.24
CA THR A 367 -3.88 28.05 -1.22
C THR A 367 -4.31 26.69 -1.76
N GLN A 368 -5.43 26.66 -2.50
CA GLN A 368 -5.86 25.45 -3.17
C GLN A 368 -4.82 25.02 -4.23
N ARG A 369 -4.33 25.94 -5.05
CA ARG A 369 -3.30 25.65 -6.06
C ARG A 369 -2.06 25.03 -5.45
N VAL A 370 -1.58 25.55 -4.32
CA VAL A 370 -0.47 24.94 -3.55
C VAL A 370 -0.80 23.51 -3.13
N LYS A 371 -2.01 23.23 -2.65
CA LYS A 371 -2.42 21.88 -2.26
C LYS A 371 -2.41 20.90 -3.43
N PHE A 372 -2.90 21.30 -4.60
CA PHE A 372 -2.81 20.52 -5.83
C PHE A 372 -1.35 20.27 -6.24
N THR A 373 -0.50 21.29 -6.12
CA THR A 373 0.95 21.17 -6.40
C THR A 373 1.60 20.12 -5.50
N LEU A 374 1.36 20.20 -4.20
CA LEU A 374 1.90 19.26 -3.22
C LEU A 374 1.35 17.84 -3.43
N ALA A 375 0.06 17.73 -3.74
CA ALA A 375 -0.55 16.44 -4.06
C ALA A 375 0.09 15.81 -5.30
N SER A 376 0.31 16.60 -6.35
CA SER A 376 0.98 16.14 -7.57
C SER A 376 2.44 15.80 -7.36
N TYR A 377 3.12 16.54 -6.48
CA TYR A 377 4.48 16.23 -6.08
C TYR A 377 4.60 14.85 -5.43
N ASN A 378 3.62 14.47 -4.61
CA ASN A 378 3.59 13.18 -3.93
C ASN A 378 3.07 12.04 -4.82
N ALA A 379 1.95 12.25 -5.53
CA ALA A 379 1.24 11.21 -6.27
C ALA A 379 1.70 11.07 -7.74
N GLY A 380 2.23 12.13 -8.31
CA GLY A 380 2.26 12.33 -9.76
C GLY A 380 1.00 13.03 -10.27
N ARG A 381 1.19 13.86 -11.28
CA ARG A 381 0.13 14.73 -11.83
C ARG A 381 -1.09 13.95 -12.32
N CYS A 382 -0.88 12.83 -12.99
CA CYS A 382 -1.95 12.05 -13.60
C CYS A 382 -3.01 11.57 -12.59
N HIS A 383 -2.60 11.10 -11.43
CA HIS A 383 -3.55 10.66 -10.38
C HIS A 383 -4.37 11.83 -9.81
N ILE A 384 -3.79 13.03 -9.75
CA ILE A 384 -4.51 14.21 -9.28
C ILE A 384 -5.49 14.73 -10.35
N GLU A 385 -5.14 14.65 -11.63
CA GLU A 385 -6.07 14.89 -12.73
C GLU A 385 -7.21 13.86 -12.76
N ASP A 386 -6.92 12.58 -12.46
CA ASP A 386 -7.95 11.53 -12.29
C ASP A 386 -8.89 11.87 -11.13
N ALA A 387 -8.33 12.31 -10.01
CA ALA A 387 -9.12 12.74 -8.87
C ALA A 387 -10.01 13.96 -9.18
N GLN A 388 -9.53 14.93 -9.99
CA GLN A 388 -10.37 16.03 -10.45
C GLN A 388 -11.53 15.55 -11.33
N ARG A 389 -11.27 14.63 -12.29
CA ARG A 389 -12.31 14.04 -13.13
C ARG A 389 -13.34 13.28 -12.28
N LEU A 390 -12.86 12.52 -11.29
CA LEU A 390 -13.71 11.79 -10.36
C LEU A 390 -14.51 12.74 -9.46
N ALA A 391 -13.90 13.80 -8.92
CA ALA A 391 -14.60 14.82 -8.13
C ALA A 391 -15.78 15.40 -8.91
N LYS A 392 -15.57 15.80 -10.18
CA LYS A 392 -16.62 16.29 -11.05
C LYS A 392 -17.75 15.26 -11.22
N LYS A 393 -17.43 13.97 -11.42
CA LYS A 393 -18.43 12.89 -11.52
C LYS A 393 -19.22 12.69 -10.24
N LEU A 394 -18.62 12.97 -9.09
CA LEU A 394 -19.24 12.86 -7.76
C LEU A 394 -19.97 14.14 -7.32
N ASN A 395 -20.18 15.11 -8.22
CA ASN A 395 -20.77 16.42 -7.94
C ASN A 395 -19.99 17.23 -6.88
N LEU A 396 -18.66 17.01 -6.80
CA LEU A 396 -17.73 17.78 -5.99
C LEU A 396 -17.04 18.85 -6.88
N ASN A 397 -16.51 19.90 -6.25
CA ASN A 397 -15.82 20.95 -6.99
C ASN A 397 -14.40 20.51 -7.39
N PRO A 398 -14.06 20.36 -8.70
CA PRO A 398 -12.75 19.89 -9.14
C PRO A 398 -11.63 20.93 -8.99
N LEU A 399 -11.95 22.17 -8.62
CA LEU A 399 -10.97 23.26 -8.41
C LEU A 399 -10.68 23.50 -6.92
N ILE A 400 -11.32 22.78 -6.01
CA ILE A 400 -11.13 22.87 -4.58
C ILE A 400 -10.55 21.54 -4.07
N TRP A 401 -9.41 21.60 -3.39
CA TRP A 401 -8.80 20.44 -2.75
C TRP A 401 -9.61 19.99 -1.54
N ASP A 402 -9.77 20.91 -0.56
CA ASP A 402 -10.35 20.61 0.76
C ASP A 402 -11.76 20.04 0.65
N GLY A 403 -11.94 18.83 1.14
CA GLY A 403 -13.22 18.13 1.15
C GLY A 403 -13.81 17.77 -0.21
N ASN A 404 -13.14 18.10 -1.33
CA ASN A 404 -13.57 17.84 -2.70
C ASN A 404 -12.62 16.89 -3.43
N VAL A 405 -11.54 17.39 -4.06
CA VAL A 405 -10.59 16.53 -4.77
C VAL A 405 -9.83 15.64 -3.81
N GLU A 406 -9.56 16.06 -2.60
CA GLU A 406 -9.04 15.24 -1.51
C GLU A 406 -9.88 13.97 -1.28
N LYS A 407 -11.22 14.11 -1.22
CA LYS A 407 -12.11 12.94 -1.09
C LYS A 407 -12.08 12.03 -2.33
N ALA A 408 -11.96 12.62 -3.50
CA ALA A 408 -11.87 11.85 -4.75
C ALA A 408 -10.55 11.08 -4.84
N VAL A 409 -9.42 11.67 -4.41
CA VAL A 409 -8.11 10.99 -4.32
C VAL A 409 -8.20 9.73 -3.48
N LEU A 410 -8.83 9.81 -2.29
CA LEU A 410 -9.02 8.66 -1.40
C LEU A 410 -9.89 7.56 -2.01
N LYS A 411 -10.82 7.91 -2.91
CA LYS A 411 -11.67 6.93 -3.58
C LYS A 411 -10.96 6.17 -4.72
N LEU A 412 -9.86 6.69 -5.26
CA LEU A 412 -9.09 6.01 -6.32
C LEU A 412 -8.45 4.69 -5.87
N ARG A 413 -8.46 4.35 -4.60
CA ARG A 413 -8.06 3.04 -4.08
C ARG A 413 -9.10 1.94 -4.33
N ASN A 414 -10.38 2.30 -4.53
CA ASN A 414 -11.49 1.36 -4.69
C ASN A 414 -11.79 1.12 -6.18
N SER A 415 -11.98 -0.15 -6.55
CA SER A 415 -12.21 -0.60 -7.93
C SER A 415 -13.45 0.03 -8.58
N ASN A 416 -14.48 0.32 -7.79
CA ASN A 416 -15.69 0.99 -8.27
C ASN A 416 -15.40 2.39 -8.84
N TYR A 417 -14.27 2.98 -8.48
CA TYR A 417 -13.88 4.31 -8.95
C TYR A 417 -12.69 4.28 -9.91
N TYR A 418 -11.60 3.55 -9.61
CA TYR A 418 -10.43 3.58 -10.51
C TYR A 418 -10.63 2.84 -11.82
N ARG A 419 -11.62 1.93 -11.92
CA ARG A 419 -12.01 1.27 -13.19
C ARG A 419 -12.94 2.11 -14.07
N LEU A 420 -13.38 3.27 -13.61
CA LEU A 420 -14.21 4.15 -14.42
C LEU A 420 -13.43 4.65 -15.65
N PRO A 421 -14.06 4.75 -16.85
CA PRO A 421 -13.39 5.18 -18.07
C PRO A 421 -12.76 6.58 -17.99
N ILE A 422 -13.18 7.40 -17.02
CA ILE A 422 -12.63 8.74 -16.79
C ILE A 422 -11.27 8.71 -16.05
N VAL A 423 -10.93 7.58 -15.41
CA VAL A 423 -9.67 7.37 -14.70
C VAL A 423 -8.66 6.77 -15.67
N LYS A 424 -7.52 7.42 -15.85
CA LYS A 424 -6.51 7.07 -16.86
C LYS A 424 -5.29 6.38 -16.27
N CYS A 425 -4.93 6.74 -15.03
CA CYS A 425 -3.74 6.23 -14.33
C CYS A 425 -4.06 5.06 -13.40
N GLY A 426 -5.33 4.69 -13.27
CA GLY A 426 -5.74 3.50 -12.51
C GLY A 426 -5.77 3.69 -10.99
N ALA A 427 -5.50 2.60 -10.28
CA ALA A 427 -5.59 2.56 -8.83
C ALA A 427 -4.51 3.42 -8.16
N TYR A 428 -4.91 4.22 -7.16
CA TYR A 428 -4.02 5.03 -6.35
C TYR A 428 -4.38 4.95 -4.88
N ARG A 429 -3.37 4.78 -3.99
CA ARG A 429 -3.59 4.58 -2.54
C ARG A 429 -4.14 5.82 -1.80
N GLY A 430 -4.09 7.01 -2.40
CA GLY A 430 -4.61 8.23 -1.79
C GLY A 430 -3.62 8.92 -0.83
N HIS A 431 -2.39 8.48 -0.75
CA HIS A 431 -1.36 9.03 0.17
C HIS A 431 -1.18 10.55 0.04
N ALA A 432 -1.45 11.13 -1.14
CA ALA A 432 -1.39 12.57 -1.34
C ALA A 432 -2.32 13.36 -0.42
N ALA A 433 -3.48 12.79 -0.05
CA ALA A 433 -4.41 13.46 0.87
C ALA A 433 -3.77 13.65 2.26
N PHE A 434 -3.15 12.61 2.78
CA PHE A 434 -2.44 12.65 4.07
C PHE A 434 -1.20 13.53 4.00
N TYR A 435 -0.44 13.44 2.90
CA TYR A 435 0.75 14.24 2.67
C TYR A 435 0.47 15.75 2.70
N VAL A 436 -0.55 16.19 1.97
CA VAL A 436 -0.96 17.60 1.94
C VAL A 436 -1.43 18.06 3.31
N ARG A 437 -2.27 17.27 3.99
CA ARG A 437 -2.77 17.56 5.35
C ARG A 437 -1.60 17.76 6.31
N ARG A 438 -0.66 16.81 6.34
CA ARG A 438 0.49 16.86 7.24
C ARG A 438 1.39 18.05 7.02
N ILE A 439 1.67 18.42 5.76
CA ILE A 439 2.46 19.62 5.46
C ILE A 439 1.75 20.88 5.99
N PHE A 440 0.44 20.99 5.79
CA PHE A 440 -0.30 22.14 6.27
C PHE A 440 -0.41 22.19 7.80
N GLU A 441 -0.46 21.08 8.49
CA GLU A 441 -0.36 21.02 9.97
C GLU A 441 0.97 21.58 10.45
N ILE A 442 2.09 21.11 9.89
CA ILE A 442 3.44 21.61 10.21
C ILE A 442 3.55 23.09 9.90
N TYR A 443 3.11 23.52 8.71
CA TYR A 443 3.15 24.89 8.25
C TYR A 443 2.36 25.83 9.17
N ASN A 444 1.14 25.45 9.58
CA ASN A 444 0.34 26.21 10.51
C ASN A 444 0.99 26.26 11.89
N GLY A 445 1.62 25.18 12.34
CA GLY A 445 2.45 25.15 13.55
C GLY A 445 3.56 26.20 13.50
N TYR A 446 4.29 26.29 12.39
CA TYR A 446 5.35 27.30 12.20
C TYR A 446 4.80 28.75 12.16
N LYS A 447 3.61 28.96 11.60
CA LYS A 447 2.98 30.28 11.64
C LYS A 447 2.58 30.70 13.06
N ALA A 448 2.16 29.76 13.87
CA ALA A 448 1.75 30.02 15.26
C ALA A 448 2.92 30.31 16.22
N MET A 449 4.16 30.00 15.84
CA MET A 449 5.37 30.21 16.66
C MET A 449 6.00 31.61 16.50
N ASN A 450 5.40 32.49 15.74
CA ASN A 450 5.89 33.87 15.52
C ASN A 450 5.62 34.81 16.67
#